data_43a7f0b53bc83f5e1b97f764ce157a2d
#
_entry.id   43a7f0b53bc83f5e1b97f764ce157a2d
#
_cell.length_a   1.000
_cell.length_b   1.000
_cell.length_c   1.000
_cell.angle_alpha   90.00
_cell.angle_beta   90.00
_cell.angle_gamma   90.00
#
_symmetry.space_group_name_H-M   'P 1'
#
loop_
_entity.id
_entity.type
_entity.pdbx_description
1 polymer ?
#
loop_
_entity_poly.entity_id
_entity_poly.type
_entity_poly.pdbx_seq_one_letter_code
_entity_poly.pdbx_strand_id
1 'polypeptide(L)'
;PAEPLDGVREVGIIMNGVSGRMGYRQHLVRSILAIRDAGGIELADGSRLTVRPLLVGRSEAKLAEIAARHGIEDYTTDLDAALADPRWEIYADFLVTKARSAALRKAIAAGNAIYTEKPTAETADEAVELARLAAGAGVKTGVVHDKLYLPGLLKLRRLIDAGFFGRILSVRGEFGYWVFEGDDQPAQRPSWNYRVEDGGGIIVDMFPHWNYVLENLFGPIRTVYAQAVTHIPQRWDEQGEPYRATADDAAYAVFEIDGGVIVQLNSSWTVRVNRDELVEFQVDGTQGSAVVGLFGAKVQPRVATPKPVWNPDLADEHDYAADWLEVPANDEFDNGFKRQWEEYLV
;
A
#
# COMPACT_ATOMS: atom_id res chain seq x y z
N PRO A 1 -28.97 -12.82 4.37
CA PRO A 1 -28.77 -11.56 5.10
C PRO A 1 -30.11 -11.11 5.67
N ALA A 2 -30.14 -10.77 6.98
CA ALA A 2 -31.33 -10.19 7.60
C ALA A 2 -31.55 -8.80 7.00
N GLU A 3 -32.83 -8.46 6.67
CA GLU A 3 -33.18 -7.11 6.30
C GLU A 3 -32.85 -6.16 7.47
N PRO A 4 -32.21 -5.01 7.22
CA PRO A 4 -31.82 -4.10 8.28
C PRO A 4 -33.06 -3.51 8.96
N LEU A 5 -33.16 -3.69 10.26
CA LEU A 5 -34.04 -2.89 11.11
C LEU A 5 -33.44 -1.46 11.16
N ASP A 6 -34.21 -0.46 10.73
CA ASP A 6 -33.86 0.98 10.76
C ASP A 6 -32.76 1.48 9.81
N GLY A 7 -32.54 0.84 8.65
CA GLY A 7 -31.58 1.34 7.65
C GLY A 7 -30.10 1.21 8.06
N VAL A 8 -29.78 0.38 9.05
CA VAL A 8 -28.39 0.08 9.47
C VAL A 8 -28.06 -1.37 9.17
N ARG A 9 -27.01 -1.60 8.38
CA ARG A 9 -26.43 -2.93 8.10
C ARG A 9 -25.13 -3.08 8.90
N GLU A 10 -25.02 -4.14 9.71
CA GLU A 10 -23.77 -4.52 10.39
C GLU A 10 -23.03 -5.57 9.58
N VAL A 11 -21.72 -5.36 9.36
CA VAL A 11 -20.82 -6.30 8.65
C VAL A 11 -19.82 -6.87 9.63
N GLY A 12 -19.83 -8.20 9.79
CA GLY A 12 -18.89 -8.95 10.61
C GLY A 12 -17.56 -9.19 9.90
N ILE A 13 -16.44 -8.86 10.55
CA ILE A 13 -15.09 -8.97 9.99
C ILE A 13 -14.20 -9.83 10.87
N ILE A 14 -13.74 -10.97 10.36
CA ILE A 14 -12.70 -11.79 10.97
C ILE A 14 -11.34 -11.08 10.75
N MET A 15 -10.66 -10.67 11.81
CA MET A 15 -9.37 -9.98 11.74
C MET A 15 -8.25 -10.93 12.17
N ASN A 16 -7.73 -11.75 11.26
CA ASN A 16 -6.72 -12.76 11.56
C ASN A 16 -5.30 -12.19 11.53
N GLY A 17 -4.54 -12.42 12.62
CA GLY A 17 -3.21 -11.83 12.81
C GLY A 17 -3.25 -10.41 13.39
N VAL A 18 -4.38 -10.00 13.95
CA VAL A 18 -4.64 -8.65 14.50
C VAL A 18 -3.66 -8.22 15.59
N SER A 19 -3.00 -9.13 16.28
CA SER A 19 -2.00 -8.79 17.31
C SER A 19 -0.65 -8.33 16.73
N GLY A 20 -0.43 -8.46 15.42
CA GLY A 20 0.72 -7.92 14.71
C GLY A 20 0.63 -6.39 14.52
N ARG A 21 1.78 -5.73 14.30
CA ARG A 21 1.86 -4.26 14.21
C ARG A 21 0.90 -3.66 13.15
N MET A 22 0.86 -4.25 11.95
CA MET A 22 -0.01 -3.77 10.87
C MET A 22 -1.48 -4.05 11.19
N GLY A 23 -1.81 -5.29 11.54
CA GLY A 23 -3.16 -5.70 11.91
C GLY A 23 -3.73 -4.86 13.05
N TYR A 24 -2.96 -4.62 14.10
CA TYR A 24 -3.39 -3.85 15.26
C TYR A 24 -3.51 -2.34 14.95
N ARG A 25 -2.39 -1.72 14.50
CA ARG A 25 -2.34 -0.26 14.39
C ARG A 25 -3.08 0.28 13.18
N GLN A 26 -2.85 -0.31 12.00
CA GLN A 26 -3.41 0.24 10.75
C GLN A 26 -4.84 -0.27 10.51
N HIS A 27 -5.05 -1.59 10.60
CA HIS A 27 -6.35 -2.16 10.25
C HIS A 27 -7.36 -2.09 11.38
N LEU A 28 -7.00 -2.52 12.61
CA LEU A 28 -7.96 -2.47 13.72
C LEU A 28 -8.18 -1.02 14.17
N VAL A 29 -7.15 -0.37 14.74
CA VAL A 29 -7.34 0.90 15.47
C VAL A 29 -7.65 2.06 14.52
N ARG A 30 -6.82 2.25 13.48
CA ARG A 30 -6.92 3.41 12.58
C ARG A 30 -7.92 3.24 11.44
N SER A 31 -8.50 2.04 11.27
CA SER A 31 -9.50 1.79 10.23
C SER A 31 -10.81 1.27 10.82
N ILE A 32 -10.91 0.01 11.19
CA ILE A 32 -12.17 -0.61 11.60
C ILE A 32 -12.78 0.06 12.84
N LEU A 33 -11.99 0.31 13.87
CA LEU A 33 -12.49 1.02 15.06
C LEU A 33 -12.81 2.48 14.76
N ALA A 34 -12.02 3.15 13.93
CA ALA A 34 -12.30 4.52 13.51
C ALA A 34 -13.61 4.62 12.72
N ILE A 35 -13.91 3.65 11.84
CA ILE A 35 -15.20 3.55 11.13
C ILE A 35 -16.33 3.29 12.13
N ARG A 36 -16.16 2.34 13.05
CA ARG A 36 -17.15 2.03 14.10
C ARG A 36 -17.47 3.25 14.95
N ASP A 37 -16.44 3.93 15.44
CA ASP A 37 -16.54 5.04 16.39
C ASP A 37 -17.10 6.31 15.71
N ALA A 38 -16.96 6.45 14.38
CA ALA A 38 -17.65 7.45 13.56
C ALA A 38 -19.13 7.10 13.31
N GLY A 39 -19.60 5.96 13.81
CA GLY A 39 -20.99 5.49 13.60
C GLY A 39 -21.20 4.78 12.26
N GLY A 40 -20.14 4.35 11.58
CA GLY A 40 -20.20 3.61 10.31
C GLY A 40 -20.08 4.51 9.07
N ILE A 41 -20.37 3.93 7.91
CA ILE A 41 -20.29 4.56 6.58
C ILE A 41 -21.71 4.85 6.10
N GLU A 42 -21.97 6.08 5.68
CA GLU A 42 -23.25 6.46 5.03
C GLU A 42 -23.23 5.99 3.57
N LEU A 43 -24.24 5.25 3.15
CA LEU A 43 -24.39 4.74 1.80
C LEU A 43 -25.19 5.72 0.93
N ALA A 44 -25.08 5.57 -0.40
CA ALA A 44 -25.73 6.47 -1.37
C ALA A 44 -27.27 6.50 -1.28
N ASP A 45 -27.89 5.47 -0.71
CA ASP A 45 -29.33 5.37 -0.48
C ASP A 45 -29.77 5.96 0.86
N GLY A 46 -28.84 6.54 1.64
CA GLY A 46 -29.10 7.09 2.96
C GLY A 46 -29.08 6.06 4.10
N SER A 47 -28.91 4.79 3.81
CA SER A 47 -28.68 3.76 4.83
C SER A 47 -27.25 3.84 5.38
N ARG A 48 -26.98 3.10 6.46
CA ARG A 48 -25.67 3.13 7.13
C ARG A 48 -25.09 1.72 7.30
N LEU A 49 -23.81 1.58 6.98
CA LEU A 49 -23.05 0.35 7.18
C LEU A 49 -22.16 0.51 8.42
N THR A 50 -22.34 -0.38 9.40
CA THR A 50 -21.50 -0.48 10.59
C THR A 50 -20.62 -1.73 10.52
N VAL A 51 -19.56 -1.77 11.32
CA VAL A 51 -18.58 -2.86 11.32
C VAL A 51 -18.44 -3.48 12.70
N ARG A 52 -18.35 -4.82 12.75
CA ARG A 52 -18.12 -5.60 13.95
C ARG A 52 -16.87 -6.47 13.77
N PRO A 53 -15.75 -6.18 14.47
CA PRO A 53 -14.56 -6.99 14.38
C PRO A 53 -14.63 -8.23 15.29
N LEU A 54 -14.20 -9.39 14.75
CA LEU A 54 -13.82 -10.58 15.50
C LEU A 54 -12.29 -10.67 15.50
N LEU A 55 -11.67 -10.60 16.67
CA LEU A 55 -10.22 -10.70 16.78
C LEU A 55 -9.77 -12.17 16.73
N VAL A 56 -8.90 -12.50 15.76
CA VAL A 56 -8.37 -13.87 15.61
C VAL A 56 -6.84 -13.86 15.70
N GLY A 57 -6.29 -14.83 16.44
CA GLY A 57 -4.85 -14.95 16.62
C GLY A 57 -4.47 -16.16 17.48
N ARG A 58 -3.18 -16.39 17.69
CA ARG A 58 -2.67 -17.57 18.39
C ARG A 58 -2.66 -17.47 19.93
N SER A 59 -2.74 -16.26 20.48
CA SER A 59 -2.63 -16.03 21.93
C SER A 59 -3.92 -15.42 22.45
N GLU A 60 -4.71 -16.25 23.14
CA GLU A 60 -5.96 -15.82 23.77
C GLU A 60 -5.75 -14.63 24.71
N ALA A 61 -4.70 -14.67 25.54
CA ALA A 61 -4.39 -13.58 26.48
C ALA A 61 -4.16 -12.24 25.78
N LYS A 62 -3.44 -12.21 24.63
CA LYS A 62 -3.24 -10.99 23.85
C LYS A 62 -4.53 -10.51 23.19
N LEU A 63 -5.35 -11.42 22.70
CA LEU A 63 -6.64 -11.08 22.11
C LEU A 63 -7.57 -10.49 23.16
N ALA A 64 -7.68 -11.11 24.35
CA ALA A 64 -8.46 -10.61 25.47
C ALA A 64 -8.00 -9.20 25.93
N GLU A 65 -6.69 -8.96 25.98
CA GLU A 65 -6.14 -7.63 26.31
C GLU A 65 -6.57 -6.57 25.27
N ILE A 66 -6.44 -6.88 23.97
CA ILE A 66 -6.85 -5.97 22.89
C ILE A 66 -8.36 -5.74 22.94
N ALA A 67 -9.15 -6.80 23.10
CA ALA A 67 -10.60 -6.76 23.18
C ALA A 67 -11.06 -5.86 24.34
N ALA A 68 -10.54 -6.07 25.55
CA ALA A 68 -10.85 -5.26 26.73
C ALA A 68 -10.48 -3.78 26.54
N ARG A 69 -9.31 -3.50 25.93
CA ARG A 69 -8.82 -2.13 25.68
C ARG A 69 -9.75 -1.33 24.76
N HIS A 70 -10.40 -1.99 23.82
CA HIS A 70 -11.18 -1.34 22.77
C HIS A 70 -12.68 -1.63 22.80
N GLY A 71 -13.15 -2.27 23.88
CA GLY A 71 -14.57 -2.62 24.02
C GLY A 71 -15.08 -3.56 22.92
N ILE A 72 -14.24 -4.54 22.53
CA ILE A 72 -14.60 -5.58 21.56
C ILE A 72 -15.02 -6.83 22.35
N GLU A 73 -16.17 -7.39 21.99
CA GLU A 73 -16.72 -8.55 22.70
C GLU A 73 -16.21 -9.88 22.09
N ASP A 74 -15.91 -9.87 20.79
CA ASP A 74 -15.66 -11.08 20.02
C ASP A 74 -14.16 -11.29 19.80
N TYR A 75 -13.63 -12.41 20.30
CA TYR A 75 -12.29 -12.89 19.99
C TYR A 75 -12.20 -14.40 20.11
N THR A 76 -11.31 -15.03 19.33
CA THR A 76 -11.10 -16.48 19.34
C THR A 76 -9.71 -16.87 18.85
N THR A 77 -9.24 -18.04 19.25
CA THR A 77 -8.07 -18.69 18.65
C THR A 77 -8.45 -19.74 17.60
N ASP A 78 -9.73 -20.01 17.42
CA ASP A 78 -10.27 -21.01 16.48
C ASP A 78 -10.74 -20.31 15.19
N LEU A 79 -9.85 -20.30 14.18
CA LEU A 79 -10.16 -19.73 12.87
C LEU A 79 -11.23 -20.54 12.13
N ASP A 80 -11.23 -21.88 12.25
CA ASP A 80 -12.15 -22.72 11.50
C ASP A 80 -13.60 -22.53 12.00
N ALA A 81 -13.78 -22.39 13.32
CA ALA A 81 -15.07 -22.04 13.90
C ALA A 81 -15.52 -20.63 13.47
N ALA A 82 -14.60 -19.66 13.42
CA ALA A 82 -14.90 -18.31 12.98
C ALA A 82 -15.37 -18.27 11.51
N LEU A 83 -14.68 -18.99 10.62
CA LEU A 83 -15.03 -19.07 9.20
C LEU A 83 -16.36 -19.78 8.93
N ALA A 84 -16.76 -20.69 9.81
CA ALA A 84 -18.03 -21.41 9.70
C ALA A 84 -19.25 -20.62 10.19
N ASP A 85 -19.05 -19.54 10.92
CA ASP A 85 -20.13 -18.73 11.49
C ASP A 85 -20.58 -17.64 10.50
N PRO A 86 -21.83 -17.70 9.99
CA PRO A 86 -22.33 -16.78 8.97
C PRO A 86 -22.45 -15.32 9.42
N ARG A 87 -22.26 -15.00 10.70
CA ARG A 87 -22.19 -13.62 11.19
C ARG A 87 -20.94 -12.89 10.69
N TRP A 88 -19.90 -13.64 10.31
CA TRP A 88 -18.64 -13.10 9.86
C TRP A 88 -18.53 -13.21 8.33
N GLU A 89 -18.81 -12.11 7.66
CA GLU A 89 -18.92 -12.08 6.19
C GLU A 89 -17.55 -11.89 5.51
N ILE A 90 -16.64 -11.19 6.16
CA ILE A 90 -15.32 -10.84 5.60
C ILE A 90 -14.22 -11.51 6.41
N TYR A 91 -13.30 -12.13 5.71
CA TYR A 91 -12.02 -12.58 6.25
C TYR A 91 -10.92 -11.58 5.90
N ALA A 92 -10.34 -10.94 6.92
CA ALA A 92 -9.22 -10.02 6.78
C ALA A 92 -7.91 -10.65 7.27
N ASP A 93 -6.90 -10.70 6.39
CA ASP A 93 -5.62 -11.35 6.65
C ASP A 93 -4.49 -10.35 6.92
N PHE A 94 -3.89 -10.47 8.11
CA PHE A 94 -2.72 -9.68 8.54
C PHE A 94 -1.57 -10.58 9.01
N LEU A 95 -1.58 -11.83 8.59
CA LEU A 95 -0.53 -12.79 8.90
C LEU A 95 0.77 -12.46 8.14
N VAL A 96 1.88 -13.04 8.59
CA VAL A 96 3.10 -13.10 7.80
C VAL A 96 2.84 -13.87 6.51
N THR A 97 3.50 -13.48 5.42
CA THR A 97 3.22 -14.01 4.07
C THR A 97 3.23 -15.53 4.00
N LYS A 98 4.21 -16.16 4.67
CA LYS A 98 4.35 -17.63 4.73
C LYS A 98 3.12 -18.38 5.29
N ALA A 99 2.36 -17.76 6.17
CA ALA A 99 1.16 -18.38 6.78
C ALA A 99 -0.14 -18.00 6.06
N ARG A 100 -0.10 -17.00 5.19
CA ARG A 100 -1.26 -16.35 4.57
C ARG A 100 -2.02 -17.27 3.64
N SER A 101 -1.34 -17.92 2.70
CA SER A 101 -1.97 -18.71 1.64
C SER A 101 -2.86 -19.82 2.17
N ALA A 102 -2.44 -20.52 3.23
CA ALA A 102 -3.25 -21.57 3.85
C ALA A 102 -4.54 -21.02 4.46
N ALA A 103 -4.47 -19.86 5.12
CA ALA A 103 -5.64 -19.23 5.72
C ALA A 103 -6.59 -18.66 4.66
N LEU A 104 -6.06 -18.05 3.59
CA LEU A 104 -6.86 -17.56 2.46
C LEU A 104 -7.64 -18.70 1.78
N ARG A 105 -7.02 -19.87 1.54
CA ARG A 105 -7.70 -21.03 0.96
C ARG A 105 -8.88 -21.48 1.81
N LYS A 106 -8.72 -21.51 3.14
CA LYS A 106 -9.81 -21.85 4.06
C LYS A 106 -10.97 -20.85 3.97
N ALA A 107 -10.65 -19.54 4.00
CA ALA A 107 -11.65 -18.49 3.95
C ALA A 107 -12.40 -18.46 2.61
N ILE A 108 -11.69 -18.66 1.47
CA ILE A 108 -12.31 -18.78 0.15
C ILE A 108 -13.24 -20.00 0.09
N ALA A 109 -12.80 -21.15 0.61
CA ALA A 109 -13.61 -22.36 0.65
C ALA A 109 -14.86 -22.23 1.54
N ALA A 110 -14.79 -21.42 2.59
CA ALA A 110 -15.92 -21.09 3.47
C ALA A 110 -16.89 -20.05 2.84
N GLY A 111 -16.51 -19.40 1.73
CA GLY A 111 -17.33 -18.41 1.04
C GLY A 111 -17.22 -17.00 1.60
N ASN A 112 -16.24 -16.71 2.47
CA ASN A 112 -16.02 -15.36 2.99
C ASN A 112 -15.46 -14.43 1.91
N ALA A 113 -15.87 -13.19 1.93
CA ALA A 113 -15.20 -12.12 1.20
C ALA A 113 -13.79 -11.92 1.76
N ILE A 114 -12.81 -11.64 0.90
CA ILE A 114 -11.38 -11.61 1.26
C ILE A 114 -10.84 -10.18 1.26
N TYR A 115 -10.17 -9.78 2.33
CA TYR A 115 -9.35 -8.57 2.39
C TYR A 115 -7.97 -8.93 2.95
N THR A 116 -6.91 -8.80 2.17
CA THR A 116 -5.59 -9.30 2.57
C THR A 116 -4.48 -8.27 2.44
N GLU A 117 -3.49 -8.35 3.34
CA GLU A 117 -2.25 -7.59 3.21
C GLU A 117 -1.43 -8.05 1.99
N LYS A 118 -0.61 -7.14 1.51
CA LYS A 118 0.42 -7.41 0.49
C LYS A 118 1.69 -8.05 1.14
N PRO A 119 2.47 -8.83 0.41
CA PRO A 119 2.13 -9.51 -0.84
C PRO A 119 1.10 -10.60 -0.61
N THR A 120 0.28 -10.91 -1.61
CA THR A 120 -0.81 -11.89 -1.49
C THR A 120 -0.31 -13.29 -1.17
N ALA A 121 0.87 -13.66 -1.67
CA ALA A 121 1.51 -14.95 -1.46
C ALA A 121 3.05 -14.81 -1.52
N GLU A 122 3.77 -15.90 -1.26
CA GLU A 122 5.23 -15.95 -1.36
C GLU A 122 5.73 -15.95 -2.81
N THR A 123 4.92 -16.49 -3.74
CA THR A 123 5.23 -16.57 -5.17
C THR A 123 4.11 -16.02 -6.03
N ALA A 124 4.44 -15.59 -7.25
CA ALA A 124 3.45 -15.13 -8.21
C ALA A 124 2.47 -16.25 -8.63
N ASP A 125 2.96 -17.47 -8.81
CA ASP A 125 2.13 -18.63 -9.19
C ASP A 125 1.08 -18.93 -8.11
N GLU A 126 1.49 -18.90 -6.85
CA GLU A 126 0.56 -19.09 -5.72
C GLU A 126 -0.46 -17.95 -5.62
N ALA A 127 -0.05 -16.70 -5.83
CA ALA A 127 -0.96 -15.56 -5.86
C ALA A 127 -2.00 -15.69 -6.98
N VAL A 128 -1.58 -16.11 -8.17
CA VAL A 128 -2.48 -16.37 -9.32
C VAL A 128 -3.45 -17.52 -9.01
N GLU A 129 -2.97 -18.57 -8.37
CA GLU A 129 -3.83 -19.69 -7.95
C GLU A 129 -4.89 -19.23 -6.95
N LEU A 130 -4.51 -18.45 -5.92
CA LEU A 130 -5.47 -17.91 -4.95
C LEU A 130 -6.50 -16.99 -5.63
N ALA A 131 -6.09 -16.15 -6.55
CA ALA A 131 -7.00 -15.29 -7.31
C ALA A 131 -8.01 -16.12 -8.15
N ARG A 132 -7.55 -17.22 -8.79
CA ARG A 132 -8.44 -18.13 -9.53
C ARG A 132 -9.41 -18.87 -8.61
N LEU A 133 -8.95 -19.32 -7.44
CA LEU A 133 -9.82 -19.96 -6.45
C LEU A 133 -10.90 -18.99 -5.98
N ALA A 134 -10.55 -17.76 -5.64
CA ALA A 134 -11.51 -16.74 -5.22
C ALA A 134 -12.52 -16.41 -6.31
N ALA A 135 -12.06 -16.24 -7.55
CA ALA A 135 -12.93 -16.00 -8.70
C ALA A 135 -13.87 -17.18 -8.96
N GLY A 136 -13.37 -18.42 -8.86
CA GLY A 136 -14.18 -19.63 -9.00
C GLY A 136 -15.23 -19.80 -7.90
N ALA A 137 -14.95 -19.34 -6.69
CA ALA A 137 -15.88 -19.30 -5.57
C ALA A 137 -16.86 -18.11 -5.62
N GLY A 138 -16.64 -17.14 -6.49
CA GLY A 138 -17.47 -15.94 -6.61
C GLY A 138 -17.40 -15.00 -5.41
N VAL A 139 -16.33 -15.04 -4.61
CA VAL A 139 -16.17 -14.19 -3.42
C VAL A 139 -15.56 -12.85 -3.79
N LYS A 140 -16.00 -11.76 -3.13
CA LYS A 140 -15.41 -10.42 -3.25
C LYS A 140 -13.96 -10.48 -2.72
N THR A 141 -13.03 -9.84 -3.43
CA THR A 141 -11.62 -9.81 -3.02
C THR A 141 -11.08 -8.39 -2.99
N GLY A 142 -10.18 -8.12 -2.03
CA GLY A 142 -9.41 -6.90 -1.92
C GLY A 142 -8.00 -7.19 -1.40
N VAL A 143 -7.03 -6.49 -1.95
CA VAL A 143 -5.63 -6.48 -1.49
C VAL A 143 -5.27 -5.09 -1.02
N VAL A 144 -4.50 -4.97 0.05
CA VAL A 144 -4.07 -3.68 0.59
C VAL A 144 -3.20 -2.93 -0.42
N HIS A 145 -3.74 -1.83 -0.93
CA HIS A 145 -3.11 -0.90 -1.88
C HIS A 145 -3.12 0.53 -1.31
N ASP A 146 -2.77 0.68 -0.05
CA ASP A 146 -2.90 1.90 0.75
C ASP A 146 -2.30 3.16 0.12
N LYS A 147 -1.23 3.02 -0.68
CA LYS A 147 -0.57 4.17 -1.31
C LYS A 147 -1.47 4.89 -2.31
N LEU A 148 -2.38 4.18 -2.99
CA LEU A 148 -3.32 4.79 -3.94
C LEU A 148 -4.27 5.81 -3.27
N TYR A 149 -4.46 5.67 -1.96
CA TYR A 149 -5.35 6.51 -1.14
C TYR A 149 -4.61 7.62 -0.39
N LEU A 150 -3.31 7.80 -0.64
CA LEU A 150 -2.56 8.92 -0.07
C LEU A 150 -2.81 10.20 -0.87
N PRO A 151 -2.79 11.38 -0.24
CA PRO A 151 -3.18 12.64 -0.87
C PRO A 151 -2.48 12.95 -2.19
N GLY A 152 -1.16 12.70 -2.28
CA GLY A 152 -0.40 12.93 -3.50
C GLY A 152 -0.86 12.03 -4.65
N LEU A 153 -1.08 10.73 -4.37
CA LEU A 153 -1.52 9.78 -5.40
C LEU A 153 -2.99 10.02 -5.82
N LEU A 154 -3.85 10.47 -4.90
CA LEU A 154 -5.21 10.92 -5.22
C LEU A 154 -5.19 12.15 -6.13
N LYS A 155 -4.29 13.12 -5.86
CA LYS A 155 -4.08 14.28 -6.74
C LYS A 155 -3.60 13.85 -8.13
N LEU A 156 -2.66 12.91 -8.19
CA LEU A 156 -2.16 12.37 -9.46
C LEU A 156 -3.27 11.67 -10.25
N ARG A 157 -4.08 10.82 -9.62
CA ARG A 157 -5.25 10.20 -10.23
C ARG A 157 -6.15 11.25 -10.87
N ARG A 158 -6.52 12.27 -10.10
CA ARG A 158 -7.38 13.37 -10.57
C ARG A 158 -6.80 14.10 -11.78
N LEU A 159 -5.48 14.35 -11.81
CA LEU A 159 -4.80 14.97 -12.95
C LEU A 159 -4.85 14.08 -14.20
N ILE A 160 -4.67 12.76 -14.04
CA ILE A 160 -4.76 11.78 -15.12
C ILE A 160 -6.19 11.75 -15.67
N ASP A 161 -7.19 11.60 -14.81
CA ASP A 161 -8.60 11.50 -15.17
C ASP A 161 -9.12 12.79 -15.85
N ALA A 162 -8.57 13.95 -15.45
CA ALA A 162 -8.86 15.24 -16.07
C ALA A 162 -8.13 15.46 -17.43
N GLY A 163 -7.28 14.52 -17.85
CA GLY A 163 -6.51 14.65 -19.10
C GLY A 163 -5.40 15.71 -19.05
N PHE A 164 -4.98 16.15 -17.86
CA PHE A 164 -4.00 17.22 -17.66
C PHE A 164 -2.69 16.99 -18.43
N PHE A 165 -2.22 15.76 -18.49
CA PHE A 165 -0.96 15.41 -19.15
C PHE A 165 -1.06 15.35 -20.66
N GLY A 166 -2.28 15.25 -21.26
CA GLY A 166 -2.43 14.78 -22.62
C GLY A 166 -1.94 13.35 -22.75
N ARG A 167 -1.07 13.06 -23.72
CA ARG A 167 -0.41 11.73 -23.78
C ARG A 167 0.76 11.72 -22.81
N ILE A 168 0.74 10.80 -21.82
CA ILE A 168 1.86 10.58 -20.90
C ILE A 168 3.02 9.96 -21.69
N LEU A 169 4.22 10.48 -21.47
CA LEU A 169 5.44 10.10 -22.17
C LEU A 169 6.31 9.20 -21.30
N SER A 170 6.54 9.63 -20.07
CA SER A 170 7.40 8.93 -19.13
C SER A 170 7.01 9.20 -17.69
N VAL A 171 7.39 8.27 -16.82
CA VAL A 171 7.31 8.41 -15.37
C VAL A 171 8.67 8.09 -14.77
N ARG A 172 9.12 8.88 -13.82
CA ARG A 172 10.29 8.58 -13.03
C ARG A 172 9.90 8.52 -11.56
N GLY A 173 10.25 7.45 -10.87
CA GLY A 173 9.99 7.25 -9.45
C GLY A 173 11.27 7.05 -8.65
N GLU A 174 11.40 7.75 -7.54
CA GLU A 174 12.51 7.62 -6.59
C GLU A 174 11.97 7.38 -5.19
N PHE A 175 12.35 6.25 -4.60
CA PHE A 175 12.09 5.93 -3.21
C PHE A 175 13.39 5.63 -2.48
N GLY A 176 13.62 6.21 -1.30
CA GLY A 176 14.80 5.85 -0.55
C GLY A 176 14.91 6.45 0.84
N TYR A 177 15.63 5.69 1.70
CA TYR A 177 16.04 6.09 3.05
C TYR A 177 17.51 5.75 3.30
N TRP A 178 18.22 6.67 3.92
CA TRP A 178 19.54 6.39 4.48
C TRP A 178 19.46 5.80 5.89
N VAL A 179 18.34 6.04 6.61
CA VAL A 179 18.14 5.56 7.98
C VAL A 179 18.13 4.04 8.13
N PHE A 180 18.03 3.30 7.04
CA PHE A 180 18.09 1.85 7.00
C PHE A 180 19.49 1.30 6.69
N GLU A 181 20.49 2.14 6.67
CA GLU A 181 21.87 1.79 6.30
C GLU A 181 22.43 0.67 7.18
N GLY A 182 22.49 0.89 8.50
CA GLY A 182 22.87 -0.13 9.48
C GLY A 182 24.25 -0.74 9.21
N ASP A 183 25.23 0.10 8.84
CA ASP A 183 26.56 -0.31 8.45
C ASP A 183 27.54 -0.37 9.63
N ASP A 184 27.27 0.33 10.73
CA ASP A 184 28.08 0.39 11.95
C ASP A 184 27.27 0.23 13.24
N GLN A 185 25.96 0.10 13.11
CA GLN A 185 25.00 -0.05 14.23
C GLN A 185 23.71 -0.71 13.74
N PRO A 186 22.82 -1.20 14.64
CA PRO A 186 21.53 -1.73 14.25
C PRO A 186 20.74 -0.76 13.40
N ALA A 187 20.23 -1.20 12.25
CA ALA A 187 19.36 -0.41 11.40
C ALA A 187 18.01 -0.15 12.09
N GLN A 188 17.29 0.91 11.66
CA GLN A 188 15.95 1.17 12.18
C GLN A 188 14.91 0.12 11.73
N ARG A 189 15.16 -0.57 10.63
CA ARG A 189 14.39 -1.74 10.23
C ARG A 189 14.91 -3.00 10.93
N PRO A 190 14.00 -3.91 11.32
CA PRO A 190 14.40 -5.21 11.86
C PRO A 190 15.29 -6.00 10.89
N SER A 191 16.24 -6.75 11.45
CA SER A 191 17.26 -7.49 10.70
C SER A 191 16.70 -8.50 9.70
N TRP A 192 15.50 -9.04 9.94
CA TRP A 192 14.83 -9.97 9.02
C TRP A 192 14.58 -9.34 7.62
N ASN A 193 14.42 -8.00 7.54
CA ASN A 193 14.23 -7.33 6.24
C ASN A 193 15.43 -7.48 5.29
N TYR A 194 16.59 -7.82 5.82
CA TYR A 194 17.84 -7.97 5.06
C TYR A 194 18.26 -9.44 4.88
N ARG A 195 17.33 -10.39 5.16
CA ARG A 195 17.56 -11.83 5.03
C ARG A 195 16.51 -12.44 4.09
N VAL A 196 16.98 -13.06 3.00
CA VAL A 196 16.08 -13.74 2.02
C VAL A 196 15.32 -14.88 2.67
N GLU A 197 16.00 -15.64 3.55
CA GLU A 197 15.44 -16.78 4.28
C GLU A 197 14.27 -16.40 5.21
N ASP A 198 14.22 -15.12 5.62
CA ASP A 198 13.15 -14.57 6.45
C ASP A 198 12.08 -13.82 5.62
N GLY A 199 12.18 -13.85 4.29
CA GLY A 199 11.28 -13.15 3.38
C GLY A 199 11.58 -11.66 3.23
N GLY A 200 12.84 -11.25 3.51
CA GLY A 200 13.32 -9.88 3.35
C GLY A 200 13.69 -9.52 1.92
N GLY A 201 14.01 -8.26 1.72
CA GLY A 201 14.43 -7.65 0.46
C GLY A 201 13.56 -6.46 0.06
N ILE A 202 14.18 -5.44 -0.53
CA ILE A 202 13.46 -4.23 -0.94
C ILE A 202 12.50 -4.52 -2.10
N ILE A 203 12.81 -5.48 -2.96
CA ILE A 203 11.90 -5.90 -4.02
C ILE A 203 10.62 -6.46 -3.42
N VAL A 204 10.72 -7.41 -2.49
CA VAL A 204 9.56 -8.05 -1.85
C VAL A 204 8.74 -7.07 -1.02
N ASP A 205 9.39 -6.11 -0.36
CA ASP A 205 8.70 -5.14 0.49
C ASP A 205 8.10 -3.98 -0.30
N MET A 206 8.83 -3.40 -1.27
CA MET A 206 8.45 -2.13 -1.90
C MET A 206 7.88 -2.27 -3.31
N PHE A 207 8.37 -3.20 -4.13
CA PHE A 207 7.89 -3.30 -5.52
C PHE A 207 6.43 -3.76 -5.67
N PRO A 208 5.81 -4.51 -4.73
CA PRO A 208 4.36 -4.68 -4.73
C PRO A 208 3.58 -3.35 -4.68
N HIS A 209 4.10 -2.35 -3.93
CA HIS A 209 3.51 -1.01 -3.92
C HIS A 209 3.63 -0.33 -5.28
N TRP A 210 4.78 -0.41 -5.90
CA TRP A 210 5.02 0.23 -7.19
C TRP A 210 4.25 -0.47 -8.31
N ASN A 211 4.14 -1.79 -8.26
CA ASN A 211 3.34 -2.54 -9.23
C ASN A 211 1.90 -2.04 -9.26
N TYR A 212 1.21 -2.02 -8.13
CA TYR A 212 -0.18 -1.57 -8.11
C TYR A 212 -0.33 -0.07 -8.37
N VAL A 213 0.64 0.77 -7.98
CA VAL A 213 0.63 2.21 -8.32
C VAL A 213 0.73 2.39 -9.83
N LEU A 214 1.69 1.72 -10.48
CA LEU A 214 1.88 1.83 -11.92
C LEU A 214 0.68 1.30 -12.70
N GLU A 215 0.20 0.09 -12.38
CA GLU A 215 -0.91 -0.52 -13.11
C GLU A 215 -2.23 0.22 -12.93
N ASN A 216 -2.50 0.74 -11.73
CA ASN A 216 -3.74 1.49 -11.47
C ASN A 216 -3.73 2.91 -12.06
N LEU A 217 -2.57 3.55 -12.15
CA LEU A 217 -2.48 4.94 -12.61
C LEU A 217 -2.15 5.07 -14.10
N PHE A 218 -1.31 4.18 -14.62
CA PHE A 218 -0.77 4.33 -15.97
C PHE A 218 -1.12 3.19 -16.93
N GLY A 219 -1.57 2.04 -16.43
CA GLY A 219 -1.98 0.88 -17.20
C GLY A 219 -1.09 -0.34 -17.05
N PRO A 220 -1.42 -1.45 -17.73
CA PRO A 220 -0.74 -2.73 -17.56
C PRO A 220 0.75 -2.67 -17.90
N ILE A 221 1.59 -3.25 -17.05
CA ILE A 221 3.02 -3.43 -17.31
C ILE A 221 3.21 -4.52 -18.38
N ARG A 222 3.98 -4.22 -19.44
CA ARG A 222 4.29 -5.13 -20.53
C ARG A 222 5.64 -5.82 -20.35
N THR A 223 6.66 -5.04 -20.03
CA THR A 223 8.00 -5.54 -19.83
C THR A 223 8.66 -4.87 -18.63
N VAL A 224 9.62 -5.56 -18.03
CA VAL A 224 10.46 -5.02 -16.98
C VAL A 224 11.91 -5.48 -17.15
N TYR A 225 12.84 -4.54 -17.00
CA TYR A 225 14.24 -4.82 -16.72
C TYR A 225 14.55 -4.29 -15.34
N ALA A 226 15.15 -5.14 -14.50
CA ALA A 226 15.47 -4.73 -13.12
C ALA A 226 16.80 -5.33 -12.68
N GLN A 227 17.49 -4.60 -11.82
CA GLN A 227 18.68 -5.06 -11.14
C GLN A 227 18.54 -4.83 -9.63
N ALA A 228 18.60 -5.92 -8.88
CA ALA A 228 18.65 -5.91 -7.43
C ALA A 228 20.10 -6.04 -6.95
N VAL A 229 20.44 -5.36 -5.87
CA VAL A 229 21.77 -5.39 -5.27
C VAL A 229 21.70 -5.30 -3.76
N THR A 230 22.73 -5.87 -3.10
CA THR A 230 22.99 -5.68 -1.67
C THR A 230 24.22 -4.77 -1.55
N HIS A 231 23.98 -3.47 -1.39
CA HIS A 231 25.05 -2.48 -1.29
C HIS A 231 25.80 -2.55 0.03
N ILE A 232 25.07 -2.83 1.13
CA ILE A 232 25.64 -2.93 2.48
C ILE A 232 25.52 -4.38 2.97
N PRO A 233 26.49 -5.23 2.65
CA PRO A 233 26.40 -6.66 2.98
C PRO A 233 26.70 -6.98 4.44
N GLN A 234 27.45 -6.11 5.16
CA GLN A 234 27.70 -6.25 6.59
C GLN A 234 26.74 -5.38 7.37
N ARG A 235 25.98 -5.99 8.27
CA ARG A 235 25.00 -5.28 9.10
C ARG A 235 25.03 -5.80 10.54
N TRP A 236 24.31 -5.12 11.45
CA TRP A 236 24.19 -5.49 12.86
C TRP A 236 22.72 -5.71 13.19
N ASP A 237 22.44 -6.75 13.96
CA ASP A 237 21.08 -7.07 14.39
C ASP A 237 20.64 -6.24 15.60
N GLU A 238 19.45 -6.53 16.15
CA GLU A 238 18.83 -5.81 17.26
C GLU A 238 19.62 -5.97 18.59
N GLN A 239 20.53 -6.96 18.67
CA GLN A 239 21.41 -7.22 19.78
C GLN A 239 22.79 -6.57 19.59
N GLY A 240 23.04 -5.99 18.40
CA GLY A 240 24.32 -5.43 18.03
C GLY A 240 25.32 -6.47 17.52
N GLU A 241 24.85 -7.70 17.22
CA GLU A 241 25.69 -8.75 16.67
C GLU A 241 25.81 -8.60 15.14
N PRO A 242 27.05 -8.73 14.60
CA PRO A 242 27.27 -8.57 13.17
C PRO A 242 26.71 -9.77 12.38
N TYR A 243 26.08 -9.50 11.25
CA TYR A 243 25.62 -10.53 10.33
C TYR A 243 25.81 -10.09 8.88
N ARG A 244 25.79 -11.06 7.95
CA ARG A 244 25.82 -10.81 6.51
C ARG A 244 24.39 -10.75 5.98
N ALA A 245 24.03 -9.63 5.35
CA ALA A 245 22.78 -9.48 4.64
C ALA A 245 22.78 -10.41 3.40
N THR A 246 21.65 -11.07 3.17
CA THR A 246 21.44 -11.98 2.03
C THR A 246 20.41 -11.43 1.06
N ALA A 247 19.56 -10.49 1.52
CA ALA A 247 18.54 -9.86 0.71
C ALA A 247 19.03 -8.55 0.07
N ASP A 248 18.36 -8.14 -0.99
CA ASP A 248 18.57 -6.87 -1.68
C ASP A 248 18.15 -5.68 -0.80
N ASP A 249 18.98 -4.62 -0.79
CA ASP A 249 18.72 -3.35 -0.12
C ASP A 249 18.53 -2.18 -1.10
N ALA A 250 18.76 -2.44 -2.39
CA ALA A 250 18.45 -1.52 -3.48
C ALA A 250 18.00 -2.27 -4.74
N ALA A 251 17.10 -1.65 -5.50
CA ALA A 251 16.64 -2.15 -6.79
C ALA A 251 16.38 -1.00 -7.76
N TYR A 252 16.81 -1.21 -9.01
CA TYR A 252 16.72 -0.25 -10.10
C TYR A 252 15.96 -0.89 -11.25
N ALA A 253 14.87 -0.26 -11.69
CA ALA A 253 14.00 -0.88 -12.68
C ALA A 253 13.55 0.09 -13.77
N VAL A 254 13.37 -0.47 -14.98
CA VAL A 254 12.73 0.19 -16.11
C VAL A 254 11.56 -0.68 -16.57
N PHE A 255 10.38 -0.08 -16.69
CA PHE A 255 9.17 -0.74 -17.13
C PHE A 255 8.69 -0.12 -18.44
N GLU A 256 8.09 -0.92 -19.30
CA GLU A 256 7.26 -0.49 -20.41
C GLU A 256 5.80 -0.75 -20.03
N ILE A 257 5.00 0.30 -20.07
CA ILE A 257 3.55 0.26 -19.81
C ILE A 257 2.81 0.26 -21.15
N ASP A 258 1.63 -0.33 -21.16
CA ASP A 258 0.76 -0.33 -22.33
C ASP A 258 0.54 1.10 -22.86
N GLY A 259 0.57 1.27 -24.19
CA GLY A 259 0.54 2.61 -24.81
C GLY A 259 1.91 3.28 -24.93
N GLY A 260 3.02 2.60 -24.57
CA GLY A 260 4.40 3.05 -24.81
C GLY A 260 4.92 4.03 -23.75
N VAL A 261 4.32 4.07 -22.56
CA VAL A 261 4.84 4.87 -21.45
C VAL A 261 6.05 4.16 -20.86
N ILE A 262 7.17 4.86 -20.74
CA ILE A 262 8.39 4.34 -20.10
C ILE A 262 8.45 4.82 -18.66
N VAL A 263 8.64 3.88 -17.74
CA VAL A 263 8.79 4.15 -16.32
C VAL A 263 10.19 3.75 -15.86
N GLN A 264 10.90 4.65 -15.23
CA GLN A 264 12.11 4.34 -14.47
C GLN A 264 11.78 4.47 -12.98
N LEU A 265 12.06 3.43 -12.20
CA LEU A 265 11.75 3.43 -10.77
C LEU A 265 12.86 2.79 -9.96
N ASN A 266 13.39 3.57 -9.03
CA ASN A 266 14.44 3.14 -8.13
C ASN A 266 13.92 3.06 -6.69
N SER A 267 14.38 2.08 -5.97
CA SER A 267 14.10 1.94 -4.53
C SER A 267 15.37 1.55 -3.80
N SER A 268 15.69 2.25 -2.72
CA SER A 268 16.91 1.96 -1.96
C SER A 268 16.73 2.28 -0.47
N TRP A 269 17.27 1.41 0.37
CA TRP A 269 17.45 1.65 1.80
C TRP A 269 18.87 2.14 2.16
N THR A 270 19.64 2.53 1.14
CA THR A 270 21.06 2.89 1.29
C THR A 270 21.39 4.26 0.70
N VAL A 271 20.38 5.13 0.56
CA VAL A 271 20.56 6.50 0.02
C VAL A 271 20.25 7.56 1.08
N ARG A 272 20.96 8.70 0.98
CA ARG A 272 20.65 9.90 1.76
C ARG A 272 19.64 10.73 1.00
N VAL A 273 18.42 10.78 1.52
CA VAL A 273 17.30 11.48 0.90
C VAL A 273 17.57 12.99 0.87
N ASN A 274 17.41 13.60 -0.29
CA ASN A 274 17.42 15.05 -0.49
C ASN A 274 16.17 15.46 -1.28
N ARG A 275 15.01 15.11 -0.77
CA ARG A 275 13.67 15.41 -1.30
C ARG A 275 12.75 15.78 -0.15
N ASP A 276 11.69 16.51 -0.43
CA ASP A 276 10.70 16.91 0.56
C ASP A 276 9.91 15.70 1.07
N GLU A 277 9.75 14.68 0.24
CA GLU A 277 9.02 13.46 0.56
C GLU A 277 9.86 12.20 0.34
N LEU A 278 9.43 11.12 0.98
CA LEU A 278 10.09 9.83 0.96
C LEU A 278 10.11 9.16 -0.41
N VAL A 279 9.04 9.34 -1.16
CA VAL A 279 8.94 8.93 -2.55
C VAL A 279 8.51 10.12 -3.38
N GLU A 280 9.04 10.20 -4.58
CA GLU A 280 8.69 11.22 -5.56
C GLU A 280 8.48 10.56 -6.92
N PHE A 281 7.39 10.91 -7.57
CA PHE A 281 7.08 10.56 -8.94
C PHE A 281 7.08 11.82 -9.80
N GLN A 282 7.92 11.86 -10.82
CA GLN A 282 7.84 12.83 -11.89
C GLN A 282 7.07 12.21 -13.04
N VAL A 283 6.03 12.88 -13.51
CA VAL A 283 5.21 12.45 -14.66
C VAL A 283 5.29 13.52 -15.74
N ASP A 284 5.75 13.12 -16.92
CA ASP A 284 5.88 14.01 -18.07
C ASP A 284 4.88 13.64 -19.16
N GLY A 285 4.13 14.63 -19.63
CA GLY A 285 3.15 14.50 -20.70
C GLY A 285 3.25 15.58 -21.76
N THR A 286 2.49 15.44 -22.82
CA THR A 286 2.52 16.40 -23.96
C THR A 286 1.87 17.74 -23.63
N GLN A 287 1.03 17.81 -22.59
CA GLN A 287 0.30 19.02 -22.20
C GLN A 287 0.64 19.54 -20.80
N GLY A 288 1.39 18.77 -20.01
CA GLY A 288 1.83 19.17 -18.68
C GLY A 288 2.70 18.11 -18.04
N SER A 289 3.38 18.52 -16.97
CA SER A 289 4.19 17.67 -16.10
C SER A 289 3.78 17.82 -14.65
N ALA A 290 4.03 16.80 -13.84
CA ALA A 290 3.81 16.83 -12.39
C ALA A 290 4.98 16.22 -11.64
N VAL A 291 5.24 16.76 -10.44
CA VAL A 291 6.08 16.14 -9.42
C VAL A 291 5.19 15.83 -8.22
N VAL A 292 5.12 14.58 -7.84
CA VAL A 292 4.12 14.05 -6.90
C VAL A 292 4.80 13.21 -5.83
N GLY A 293 4.60 13.57 -4.57
CA GLY A 293 4.98 12.76 -3.43
C GLY A 293 3.82 11.92 -2.89
N LEU A 294 3.93 11.45 -1.64
CA LEU A 294 2.83 10.75 -0.97
C LEU A 294 1.71 11.72 -0.56
N PHE A 295 2.04 12.98 -0.27
CA PHE A 295 1.11 13.99 0.25
C PHE A 295 0.96 15.20 -0.66
N GLY A 296 2.06 15.71 -1.22
CA GLY A 296 2.11 16.87 -2.09
C GLY A 296 2.06 16.54 -3.57
N ALA A 297 1.68 17.50 -4.39
CA ALA A 297 1.81 17.46 -5.84
C ALA A 297 1.97 18.86 -6.38
N LYS A 298 2.93 19.04 -7.29
CA LYS A 298 3.17 20.26 -8.06
C LYS A 298 3.02 19.97 -9.54
N VAL A 299 2.52 20.94 -10.29
CA VAL A 299 2.28 20.80 -11.73
C VAL A 299 2.80 22.01 -12.49
N GLN A 300 3.17 21.76 -13.75
CA GLN A 300 3.46 22.78 -14.73
C GLN A 300 2.71 22.47 -16.04
N PRO A 301 1.68 23.25 -16.38
CA PRO A 301 0.97 23.06 -17.65
C PRO A 301 1.81 23.59 -18.81
N ARG A 302 1.67 22.99 -20.00
CA ARG A 302 2.39 23.40 -21.21
C ARG A 302 2.27 24.90 -21.52
N VAL A 303 1.08 25.46 -21.32
CA VAL A 303 0.79 26.88 -21.62
C VAL A 303 1.55 27.85 -20.73
N ALA A 304 1.93 27.40 -19.52
CA ALA A 304 2.70 28.18 -18.55
C ALA A 304 4.18 27.75 -18.48
N THR A 305 4.60 26.80 -19.35
CA THR A 305 6.01 26.37 -19.35
C THR A 305 6.88 27.48 -19.97
N PRO A 306 7.87 28.01 -19.24
CA PRO A 306 8.77 29.01 -19.76
C PRO A 306 9.58 28.47 -20.93
N LYS A 307 10.03 29.35 -21.82
CA LYS A 307 10.86 29.01 -22.97
C LYS A 307 12.31 29.41 -22.69
N PRO A 308 13.11 28.49 -22.11
CA PRO A 308 14.51 28.83 -21.82
C PRO A 308 15.28 29.07 -23.12
N VAL A 309 16.14 30.06 -23.09
CA VAL A 309 17.15 30.26 -24.13
C VAL A 309 18.48 29.77 -23.57
N TRP A 310 18.90 28.59 -24.03
CA TRP A 310 20.19 28.09 -23.58
C TRP A 310 21.32 28.92 -24.21
N ASN A 311 22.00 29.68 -23.39
CA ASN A 311 23.20 30.41 -23.76
C ASN A 311 24.24 30.29 -22.62
N PRO A 312 25.35 29.55 -22.82
CA PRO A 312 26.32 29.32 -21.75
C PRO A 312 27.08 30.59 -21.34
N ASP A 313 27.02 31.65 -22.13
CA ASP A 313 27.72 32.91 -21.88
C ASP A 313 26.86 33.90 -21.06
N LEU A 314 25.58 33.61 -20.88
CA LEU A 314 24.65 34.46 -20.12
C LEU A 314 24.06 33.67 -18.96
N ALA A 315 24.04 34.27 -17.78
CA ALA A 315 23.32 33.72 -16.65
C ALA A 315 21.81 33.80 -16.94
N ASP A 316 21.12 32.68 -16.74
CA ASP A 316 19.65 32.67 -16.72
C ASP A 316 19.20 33.02 -15.30
N GLU A 317 18.57 34.19 -15.13
CA GLU A 317 18.06 34.65 -13.84
C GLU A 317 16.64 34.16 -13.53
N HIS A 318 16.03 33.42 -14.46
CA HIS A 318 14.67 32.93 -14.27
C HIS A 318 14.62 31.77 -13.24
N ASP A 319 13.74 31.89 -12.25
CA ASP A 319 13.48 30.83 -11.30
C ASP A 319 12.41 29.86 -11.84
N TYR A 320 12.86 28.84 -12.56
CA TYR A 320 11.98 27.81 -13.15
C TYR A 320 11.18 27.02 -12.10
N ALA A 321 11.65 26.95 -10.85
CA ALA A 321 10.93 26.25 -9.79
C ALA A 321 9.71 27.04 -9.32
N ALA A 322 9.75 28.37 -9.42
CA ALA A 322 8.63 29.25 -9.05
C ALA A 322 7.43 29.14 -10.01
N ASP A 323 7.62 28.61 -11.21
CA ASP A 323 6.52 28.41 -12.18
C ASP A 323 5.66 27.18 -11.90
N TRP A 324 6.05 26.35 -10.93
CA TRP A 324 5.30 25.16 -10.57
C TRP A 324 4.18 25.50 -9.59
N LEU A 325 2.98 24.98 -9.87
CA LEU A 325 1.77 25.27 -9.11
C LEU A 325 1.44 24.10 -8.18
N GLU A 326 1.11 24.41 -6.92
CA GLU A 326 0.61 23.39 -5.97
C GLU A 326 -0.78 22.88 -6.39
N VAL A 327 -0.97 21.59 -6.33
CA VAL A 327 -2.28 20.95 -6.54
C VAL A 327 -3.01 20.89 -5.20
N PRO A 328 -4.17 21.57 -5.05
CA PRO A 328 -4.90 21.56 -3.80
C PRO A 328 -5.50 20.18 -3.51
N ALA A 329 -5.70 19.88 -2.23
CA ALA A 329 -6.49 18.73 -1.82
C ALA A 329 -7.99 18.96 -2.10
N ASN A 330 -8.74 17.89 -2.36
CA ASN A 330 -10.20 17.95 -2.49
C ASN A 330 -10.90 17.73 -1.16
N ASP A 331 -10.33 16.84 -0.35
CA ASP A 331 -10.92 16.34 0.89
C ASP A 331 -9.90 16.41 2.02
N GLU A 332 -10.38 16.39 3.25
CA GLU A 332 -9.54 16.15 4.40
C GLU A 332 -9.01 14.70 4.34
N PHE A 333 -7.70 14.56 4.48
CA PHE A 333 -7.06 13.26 4.53
C PHE A 333 -7.05 12.76 5.97
N ASP A 334 -7.55 11.54 6.16
CA ASP A 334 -7.47 10.84 7.45
C ASP A 334 -6.38 9.75 7.39
N ASN A 335 -6.67 8.64 6.67
CA ASN A 335 -5.78 7.50 6.61
C ASN A 335 -6.02 6.67 5.34
N GLY A 336 -4.96 6.34 4.59
CA GLY A 336 -5.08 5.56 3.35
C GLY A 336 -5.64 4.16 3.55
N PHE A 337 -5.33 3.48 4.66
CA PHE A 337 -5.91 2.17 4.99
C PHE A 337 -7.41 2.28 5.29
N LYS A 338 -7.81 3.26 6.09
CA LYS A 338 -9.23 3.51 6.40
C LYS A 338 -10.02 3.81 5.13
N ARG A 339 -9.51 4.69 4.26
CA ARG A 339 -10.15 5.03 2.98
C ARG A 339 -10.35 3.80 2.10
N GLN A 340 -9.33 2.95 1.99
CA GLN A 340 -9.46 1.71 1.24
C GLN A 340 -10.48 0.74 1.87
N TRP A 341 -10.52 0.64 3.20
CA TRP A 341 -11.55 -0.13 3.89
C TRP A 341 -12.96 0.39 3.60
N GLU A 342 -13.16 1.70 3.64
CA GLU A 342 -14.45 2.33 3.32
C GLU A 342 -14.89 1.97 1.90
N GLU A 343 -14.01 2.05 0.91
CA GLU A 343 -14.33 1.65 -0.47
C GLU A 343 -14.55 0.14 -0.62
N TYR A 344 -13.82 -0.69 0.14
CA TYR A 344 -14.02 -2.13 0.09
C TYR A 344 -15.35 -2.56 0.73
N LEU A 345 -15.81 -1.89 1.77
CA LEU A 345 -17.03 -2.22 2.49
C LEU A 345 -18.30 -1.86 1.69
N VAL A 346 -18.26 -0.80 0.94
CA VAL A 346 -19.32 -0.37 0.02
C VAL A 346 -19.27 -1.13 -1.30
#